data_32a1f2c0b8035981274940a0080b9d4f
#
_entry.id   32a1f2c0b8035981274940a0080b9d4f
#
_cell.length_a   1.000
_cell.length_b   1.000
_cell.length_c   1.000
_cell.angle_alpha   90.00
_cell.angle_beta   90.00
_cell.angle_gamma   90.00
#
_symmetry.space_group_name_H-M   'P 1'
#
loop_
_entity.id
_entity.type
_entity.pdbx_description
1 polymer ?
#
loop_
_entity_poly.entity_id
_entity_poly.type
_entity_poly.pdbx_seq_one_letter_code
_entity_poly.pdbx_strand_id
1 'polypeptide(L)'
;MLKMRLMATSALVVALGVGSLAAENWSRFRGPNGTGVSDATNLPVEFGPDSHVKWKTPLPPGHSSPVFTDTHIFLTAHSPEKDAYKLFVLALDRKTGKELWRHEIERRNKGRLELVNGPASPSPVTDGSNVYFFFQEYGLISYTADGKERWRMPLGPFTMFYGFGASPILEDGLLLLPVDQDLTAYLLAVDARTGKERWRVNRPHVISGYSTPTIWRPKNGGPAQILIPESFQLTAYSLESGKQLWYVRGLACEMKSVASIDDDTLYINGWGFGQNQAGTQIPTVDFAEGLKRFDTDKDGVISREESIAHTPADRMERMLKPEAGFDAFDGNRDGKLDAKDWEIFRAMLAAENGLMAIKLGGSGDMTATALKWKYLRPVPQVPSTVLYNGVLYMVNDSGILISFDPATGNIIKQGRLKGAIDKYFASPIGADGKIWLVSQDGTVSVVTAKGDWEVLQVNSLDDEVFATPVPADGELFIRTRSALYNFAAGR
;
A
#
# COMPACT_ATOMS: atom_id res chain seq x y z
N MET A 1 78.09 -20.30 -28.13
CA MET A 1 77.12 -20.55 -27.07
C MET A 1 75.93 -19.60 -27.21
N LEU A 2 74.84 -20.04 -27.83
CA LEU A 2 73.67 -19.20 -28.16
C LEU A 2 72.60 -19.51 -27.15
N LYS A 3 72.22 -18.54 -26.33
CA LYS A 3 71.09 -18.67 -25.34
C LYS A 3 69.79 -18.33 -26.02
N MET A 4 68.95 -19.35 -26.22
CA MET A 4 67.58 -19.25 -26.69
C MET A 4 66.68 -18.79 -25.48
N ARG A 5 66.02 -17.63 -25.62
CA ARG A 5 64.99 -17.16 -24.70
C ARG A 5 63.64 -17.70 -25.17
N LEU A 6 63.01 -18.53 -24.35
CA LEU A 6 61.61 -18.92 -24.52
C LEU A 6 60.73 -17.74 -24.05
N MET A 7 59.90 -17.22 -24.96
CA MET A 7 58.80 -16.33 -24.63
C MET A 7 57.56 -17.19 -24.33
N ALA A 8 57.09 -17.15 -23.09
CA ALA A 8 55.81 -17.73 -22.70
C ALA A 8 54.69 -16.71 -22.97
N THR A 9 53.83 -17.04 -23.95
CA THR A 9 52.59 -16.28 -24.23
C THR A 9 51.48 -16.75 -23.27
N SER A 10 51.16 -15.93 -22.29
CA SER A 10 49.98 -16.16 -21.44
C SER A 10 48.72 -15.75 -22.19
N ALA A 11 47.89 -16.70 -22.53
CA ALA A 11 46.54 -16.47 -23.07
C ALA A 11 45.61 -16.09 -21.88
N LEU A 12 45.14 -14.85 -21.88
CA LEU A 12 44.13 -14.34 -20.92
C LEU A 12 42.76 -14.86 -21.40
N VAL A 13 42.21 -15.88 -20.75
CA VAL A 13 40.82 -16.32 -20.95
C VAL A 13 39.93 -15.35 -20.24
N VAL A 14 39.30 -14.43 -20.95
CA VAL A 14 38.21 -13.62 -20.47
C VAL A 14 36.96 -14.50 -20.39
N ALA A 15 36.64 -15.02 -19.23
CA ALA A 15 35.33 -15.64 -18.96
C ALA A 15 34.27 -14.53 -18.97
N LEU A 16 33.54 -14.40 -20.07
CA LEU A 16 32.30 -13.67 -20.13
C LEU A 16 31.30 -14.43 -19.23
N GLY A 17 31.19 -13.96 -17.98
CA GLY A 17 30.12 -14.36 -17.11
C GLY A 17 28.79 -13.92 -17.75
N VAL A 18 28.05 -14.87 -18.33
CA VAL A 18 26.64 -14.70 -18.64
C VAL A 18 25.96 -14.57 -17.26
N GLY A 19 25.80 -13.33 -16.82
CA GLY A 19 24.93 -13.05 -15.69
C GLY A 19 23.56 -13.60 -16.05
N SER A 20 23.11 -14.64 -15.37
CA SER A 20 21.72 -15.05 -15.35
C SER A 20 20.93 -13.81 -14.94
N LEU A 21 20.16 -13.25 -15.87
CA LEU A 21 19.12 -12.28 -15.55
C LEU A 21 18.20 -13.00 -14.57
N ALA A 22 18.35 -12.71 -13.27
CA ALA A 22 17.42 -13.21 -12.29
C ALA A 22 16.04 -12.72 -12.74
N ALA A 23 15.11 -13.67 -12.88
CA ALA A 23 13.73 -13.33 -13.23
C ALA A 23 13.22 -12.25 -12.27
N GLU A 24 12.52 -11.28 -12.80
CA GLU A 24 12.02 -10.15 -12.02
C GLU A 24 11.12 -10.65 -10.89
N ASN A 25 11.60 -10.49 -9.67
CA ASN A 25 10.89 -10.94 -8.48
C ASN A 25 9.82 -9.94 -8.06
N TRP A 26 8.60 -10.13 -8.56
CA TRP A 26 7.41 -9.44 -8.03
C TRP A 26 7.00 -10.07 -6.70
N SER A 27 7.91 -9.99 -5.72
CA SER A 27 7.88 -10.77 -4.47
C SER A 27 6.93 -10.23 -3.40
N ARG A 28 6.30 -9.07 -3.63
CA ARG A 28 5.39 -8.39 -2.69
C ARG A 28 4.37 -7.54 -3.43
N PHE A 29 3.40 -6.98 -2.69
CA PHE A 29 2.44 -6.02 -3.22
C PHE A 29 3.15 -4.87 -3.94
N ARG A 30 2.76 -4.63 -5.21
CA ARG A 30 3.32 -3.63 -6.11
C ARG A 30 4.80 -3.84 -6.46
N GLY A 31 5.31 -5.07 -6.39
CA GLY A 31 6.65 -5.43 -6.83
C GLY A 31 7.80 -4.83 -5.99
N PRO A 32 8.98 -4.63 -6.59
CA PRO A 32 10.15 -4.17 -5.85
C PRO A 32 9.89 -2.91 -5.04
N ASN A 33 10.05 -3.01 -3.73
CA ASN A 33 9.80 -1.95 -2.75
C ASN A 33 8.44 -1.23 -2.88
N GLY A 34 7.42 -1.90 -3.46
CA GLY A 34 6.09 -1.32 -3.64
C GLY A 34 6.01 -0.23 -4.71
N THR A 35 6.99 -0.12 -5.61
CA THR A 35 7.09 0.95 -6.60
C THR A 35 6.01 0.90 -7.68
N GLY A 36 5.47 -0.28 -7.99
CA GLY A 36 4.59 -0.50 -9.14
C GLY A 36 5.32 -0.44 -10.48
N VAL A 37 6.64 -0.59 -10.47
CA VAL A 37 7.50 -0.51 -11.67
C VAL A 37 8.20 -1.85 -11.91
N SER A 38 8.28 -2.24 -13.18
CA SER A 38 8.94 -3.44 -13.67
C SER A 38 9.91 -3.09 -14.80
N ASP A 39 10.96 -3.85 -14.94
CA ASP A 39 11.88 -3.82 -16.08
C ASP A 39 11.46 -4.78 -17.20
N ALA A 40 10.34 -5.48 -17.06
CA ALA A 40 9.75 -6.33 -18.09
C ALA A 40 9.51 -5.55 -19.39
N THR A 41 9.83 -6.19 -20.50
CA THR A 41 9.67 -5.65 -21.86
C THR A 41 8.79 -6.56 -22.70
N ASN A 42 8.38 -6.10 -23.88
CA ASN A 42 7.51 -6.84 -24.82
C ASN A 42 6.15 -7.23 -24.22
N LEU A 43 5.61 -6.37 -23.36
CA LEU A 43 4.31 -6.59 -22.74
C LEU A 43 3.17 -6.39 -23.74
N PRO A 44 2.05 -7.16 -23.63
CA PRO A 44 0.91 -7.02 -24.51
C PRO A 44 0.23 -5.66 -24.32
N VAL A 45 -0.10 -5.00 -25.43
CA VAL A 45 -0.85 -3.73 -25.44
C VAL A 45 -2.33 -3.99 -25.71
N GLU A 46 -2.62 -4.86 -26.68
CA GLU A 46 -3.97 -5.32 -27.03
C GLU A 46 -4.19 -6.70 -26.46
N PHE A 47 -5.28 -6.89 -25.71
CA PHE A 47 -5.68 -8.17 -25.11
C PHE A 47 -7.15 -8.10 -24.65
N GLY A 48 -7.74 -9.26 -24.35
CA GLY A 48 -9.10 -9.36 -23.86
C GLY A 48 -9.41 -10.77 -23.35
N PRO A 49 -10.66 -11.06 -22.93
CA PRO A 49 -11.02 -12.36 -22.36
C PRO A 49 -10.68 -13.55 -23.25
N ASP A 50 -10.71 -13.34 -24.59
CA ASP A 50 -10.47 -14.36 -25.60
C ASP A 50 -9.31 -14.03 -26.55
N SER A 51 -8.55 -12.94 -26.30
CA SER A 51 -7.43 -12.51 -27.14
C SER A 51 -6.15 -12.35 -26.35
N HIS A 52 -5.03 -12.85 -26.91
CA HIS A 52 -3.69 -12.79 -26.29
C HIS A 52 -3.59 -13.50 -24.92
N VAL A 53 -4.57 -14.35 -24.59
CA VAL A 53 -4.60 -15.16 -23.37
C VAL A 53 -3.67 -16.35 -23.53
N LYS A 54 -2.60 -16.40 -22.74
CA LYS A 54 -1.73 -17.56 -22.65
C LYS A 54 -2.37 -18.67 -21.81
N TRP A 55 -2.96 -18.28 -20.69
CA TRP A 55 -3.82 -19.11 -19.87
C TRP A 55 -4.75 -18.25 -18.99
N LYS A 56 -5.86 -18.85 -18.56
CA LYS A 56 -6.84 -18.29 -17.63
C LYS A 56 -7.18 -19.34 -16.60
N THR A 57 -7.04 -19.01 -15.33
CA THR A 57 -7.36 -19.90 -14.21
C THR A 57 -8.53 -19.35 -13.41
N PRO A 58 -9.66 -20.06 -13.32
CA PRO A 58 -10.75 -19.70 -12.43
C PRO A 58 -10.29 -19.69 -10.98
N LEU A 59 -10.63 -18.66 -10.23
CA LEU A 59 -10.25 -18.49 -8.83
C LEU A 59 -11.45 -18.13 -7.96
N PRO A 60 -11.44 -18.51 -6.67
CA PRO A 60 -12.36 -17.93 -5.70
C PRO A 60 -12.11 -16.41 -5.55
N PRO A 61 -13.14 -15.63 -5.12
CA PRO A 61 -13.02 -14.21 -4.91
C PRO A 61 -11.86 -13.83 -3.98
N GLY A 62 -11.31 -12.64 -4.18
CA GLY A 62 -10.28 -12.04 -3.33
C GLY A 62 -9.62 -10.85 -4.02
N HIS A 63 -9.10 -9.90 -3.24
CA HIS A 63 -8.55 -8.65 -3.75
C HIS A 63 -7.01 -8.62 -3.74
N SER A 64 -6.34 -9.64 -3.19
CA SER A 64 -4.87 -9.66 -3.17
C SER A 64 -4.29 -9.61 -4.58
N SER A 65 -3.27 -8.79 -4.78
CA SER A 65 -2.47 -8.83 -5.99
C SER A 65 -1.62 -10.11 -6.01
N PRO A 66 -1.37 -10.71 -7.19
CA PRO A 66 -0.50 -11.86 -7.31
C PRO A 66 0.93 -11.53 -6.91
N VAL A 67 1.61 -12.49 -6.27
CA VAL A 67 3.01 -12.41 -5.87
C VAL A 67 3.75 -13.60 -6.47
N PHE A 68 4.95 -13.36 -6.99
CA PHE A 68 5.65 -14.30 -7.87
C PHE A 68 6.99 -14.76 -7.30
N THR A 69 7.31 -16.02 -7.60
CA THR A 69 8.67 -16.53 -7.73
C THR A 69 8.91 -16.92 -9.19
N ASP A 70 10.05 -17.50 -9.50
CA ASP A 70 10.33 -17.99 -10.86
C ASP A 70 9.34 -19.07 -11.31
N THR A 71 8.74 -19.80 -10.38
CA THR A 71 7.91 -20.99 -10.67
C THR A 71 6.48 -20.91 -10.13
N HIS A 72 6.23 -20.08 -9.12
CA HIS A 72 4.95 -20.03 -8.42
C HIS A 72 4.31 -18.63 -8.43
N ILE A 73 2.98 -18.64 -8.37
CA ILE A 73 2.15 -17.47 -8.11
C ILE A 73 1.37 -17.70 -6.83
N PHE A 74 1.46 -16.79 -5.87
CA PHE A 74 0.77 -16.89 -4.59
C PHE A 74 -0.34 -15.86 -4.45
N LEU A 75 -1.46 -16.28 -3.87
CA LEU A 75 -2.67 -15.48 -3.71
C LEU A 75 -3.38 -15.83 -2.40
N THR A 76 -4.15 -14.87 -1.87
CA THR A 76 -5.20 -15.12 -0.89
C THR A 76 -6.57 -15.12 -1.57
N ALA A 77 -7.52 -15.90 -1.06
CA ALA A 77 -8.88 -15.93 -1.58
C ALA A 77 -9.87 -16.27 -0.45
N HIS A 78 -11.16 -16.15 -0.76
CA HIS A 78 -12.23 -16.59 0.13
C HIS A 78 -13.33 -17.29 -0.67
N SER A 79 -14.14 -18.10 -0.01
CA SER A 79 -15.32 -18.69 -0.66
C SER A 79 -16.41 -17.62 -0.83
N PRO A 80 -17.37 -17.81 -1.75
CA PRO A 80 -18.35 -16.77 -2.11
C PRO A 80 -19.45 -16.55 -1.07
N GLU A 81 -19.56 -17.39 -0.05
CA GLU A 81 -20.59 -17.29 0.98
C GLU A 81 -20.39 -15.98 1.80
N LYS A 82 -21.50 -15.26 2.03
CA LYS A 82 -21.43 -13.93 2.61
C LYS A 82 -20.99 -13.92 4.09
N ASP A 83 -21.54 -14.79 4.91
CA ASP A 83 -21.33 -14.77 6.37
C ASP A 83 -20.51 -15.96 6.87
N ALA A 84 -20.53 -17.08 6.17
CA ALA A 84 -19.84 -18.31 6.51
C ALA A 84 -18.69 -18.64 5.56
N TYR A 85 -18.09 -17.62 4.95
CA TYR A 85 -17.00 -17.81 4.00
C TYR A 85 -15.78 -18.49 4.64
N LYS A 86 -15.06 -19.21 3.81
CA LYS A 86 -13.77 -19.84 4.12
C LYS A 86 -12.64 -18.98 3.58
N LEU A 87 -11.52 -18.97 4.26
CA LEU A 87 -10.30 -18.29 3.82
C LEU A 87 -9.35 -19.30 3.18
N PHE A 88 -8.71 -18.90 2.10
CA PHE A 88 -7.76 -19.74 1.37
C PHE A 88 -6.44 -19.03 1.10
N VAL A 89 -5.36 -19.76 1.23
CA VAL A 89 -4.07 -19.45 0.60
C VAL A 89 -3.84 -20.46 -0.51
N LEU A 90 -3.31 -20.02 -1.64
CA LEU A 90 -3.12 -20.89 -2.79
C LEU A 90 -1.87 -20.53 -3.60
N ALA A 91 -1.33 -21.52 -4.30
CA ALA A 91 -0.27 -21.35 -5.26
C ALA A 91 -0.66 -21.93 -6.61
N LEU A 92 -0.28 -21.21 -7.66
CA LEU A 92 -0.42 -21.66 -9.04
C LEU A 92 0.98 -21.85 -9.64
N ASP A 93 1.11 -22.76 -10.57
CA ASP A 93 2.25 -22.86 -11.46
C ASP A 93 2.29 -21.63 -12.37
N ARG A 94 3.40 -20.88 -12.33
CA ARG A 94 3.51 -19.62 -13.06
C ARG A 94 3.41 -19.78 -14.58
N LYS A 95 3.92 -20.86 -15.12
CA LYS A 95 3.95 -21.11 -16.57
C LYS A 95 2.61 -21.53 -17.14
N THR A 96 1.84 -22.32 -16.39
CA THR A 96 0.63 -22.98 -16.86
C THR A 96 -0.66 -22.47 -16.23
N GLY A 97 -0.56 -21.72 -15.14
CA GLY A 97 -1.70 -21.29 -14.35
C GLY A 97 -2.36 -22.41 -13.53
N LYS A 98 -1.85 -23.65 -13.59
CA LYS A 98 -2.42 -24.79 -12.86
C LYS A 98 -2.29 -24.59 -11.35
N GLU A 99 -3.36 -24.83 -10.59
CA GLU A 99 -3.28 -24.83 -9.14
C GLU A 99 -2.38 -25.97 -8.65
N LEU A 100 -1.36 -25.62 -7.88
CA LEU A 100 -0.40 -26.56 -7.28
C LEU A 100 -0.87 -27.03 -5.91
N TRP A 101 -1.32 -26.09 -5.09
CA TRP A 101 -1.87 -26.37 -3.78
C TRP A 101 -2.80 -25.26 -3.30
N ARG A 102 -3.70 -25.62 -2.38
CA ARG A 102 -4.62 -24.73 -1.66
C ARG A 102 -4.78 -25.22 -0.23
N HIS A 103 -4.72 -24.28 0.72
CA HIS A 103 -5.02 -24.58 2.13
C HIS A 103 -6.14 -23.67 2.62
N GLU A 104 -7.08 -24.27 3.37
CA GLU A 104 -8.10 -23.54 4.11
C GLU A 104 -7.49 -23.01 5.41
N ILE A 105 -7.76 -21.76 5.74
CA ILE A 105 -7.29 -21.09 6.94
C ILE A 105 -8.46 -20.90 7.89
N GLU A 106 -8.26 -21.34 9.14
CA GLU A 106 -9.23 -21.17 10.21
C GLU A 106 -9.53 -19.69 10.46
N ARG A 107 -10.81 -19.36 10.63
CA ARG A 107 -11.26 -18.04 11.09
C ARG A 107 -11.38 -18.05 12.60
N ARG A 108 -10.42 -17.47 13.31
CA ARG A 108 -10.41 -17.39 14.78
C ARG A 108 -11.19 -16.21 15.33
N ASN A 109 -11.21 -15.13 14.57
CA ASN A 109 -11.89 -13.89 14.93
C ASN A 109 -12.90 -13.53 13.85
N LYS A 110 -14.00 -12.88 14.23
CA LYS A 110 -14.89 -12.25 13.24
C LYS A 110 -14.46 -10.79 13.10
N GLY A 111 -13.96 -10.42 11.94
CA GLY A 111 -13.65 -9.04 11.58
C GLY A 111 -14.86 -8.32 11.00
N ARG A 112 -14.96 -7.01 11.17
CA ARG A 112 -15.84 -6.19 10.37
C ARG A 112 -15.25 -6.05 8.97
N LEU A 113 -16.09 -6.20 7.96
CA LEU A 113 -15.74 -6.00 6.56
C LEU A 113 -16.78 -5.07 5.94
N GLU A 114 -16.31 -4.07 5.23
CA GLU A 114 -17.17 -3.25 4.38
C GLU A 114 -17.34 -3.89 3.00
N LEU A 115 -18.42 -3.51 2.30
CA LEU A 115 -18.79 -4.12 1.01
C LEU A 115 -17.69 -4.01 -0.06
N VAL A 116 -16.83 -2.98 0.03
CA VAL A 116 -15.76 -2.72 -0.94
C VAL A 116 -14.41 -3.35 -0.57
N ASN A 117 -14.30 -3.94 0.63
CA ASN A 117 -13.10 -4.64 1.08
C ASN A 117 -13.40 -6.11 1.35
N GLY A 118 -12.59 -7.00 0.82
CA GLY A 118 -12.74 -8.44 1.02
C GLY A 118 -11.90 -8.97 2.19
N PRO A 119 -12.25 -10.16 2.74
CA PRO A 119 -11.48 -10.78 3.82
C PRO A 119 -10.10 -11.25 3.38
N ALA A 120 -9.84 -11.30 2.06
CA ALA A 120 -8.61 -11.72 1.42
C ALA A 120 -8.00 -10.56 0.59
N SER A 121 -7.93 -9.36 1.18
CA SER A 121 -7.36 -8.17 0.52
C SER A 121 -5.86 -8.04 0.66
N PRO A 122 -5.22 -8.32 1.82
CA PRO A 122 -3.76 -8.27 1.91
C PRO A 122 -3.09 -9.24 0.95
N SER A 123 -2.13 -8.72 0.19
CA SER A 123 -1.31 -9.54 -0.70
C SER A 123 -0.24 -10.29 0.10
N PRO A 124 0.15 -11.51 -0.30
CA PRO A 124 1.26 -12.20 0.32
C PRO A 124 2.61 -11.53 0.03
N VAL A 125 3.67 -12.04 0.67
CA VAL A 125 5.05 -11.70 0.35
C VAL A 125 5.88 -12.98 0.35
N THR A 126 6.92 -13.04 -0.50
CA THR A 126 7.80 -14.23 -0.62
C THR A 126 9.27 -13.84 -0.58
N ASP A 127 10.11 -14.77 -0.09
CA ASP A 127 11.58 -14.71 -0.18
C ASP A 127 12.15 -15.57 -1.32
N GLY A 128 11.26 -16.06 -2.22
CA GLY A 128 11.61 -16.97 -3.30
C GLY A 128 11.46 -18.46 -2.93
N SER A 129 11.72 -18.83 -1.69
CA SER A 129 11.62 -20.21 -1.20
C SER A 129 10.41 -20.43 -0.28
N ASN A 130 9.98 -19.39 0.38
CA ASN A 130 8.88 -19.39 1.33
C ASN A 130 7.91 -18.25 1.02
N VAL A 131 6.65 -18.41 1.45
CA VAL A 131 5.61 -17.42 1.30
C VAL A 131 4.95 -17.14 2.65
N TYR A 132 4.56 -15.88 2.84
CA TYR A 132 3.97 -15.36 4.06
C TYR A 132 2.64 -14.70 3.73
N PHE A 133 1.59 -15.12 4.46
CA PHE A 133 0.23 -14.65 4.29
C PHE A 133 -0.25 -13.98 5.57
N PHE A 134 -1.15 -13.03 5.41
CA PHE A 134 -1.85 -12.40 6.52
C PHE A 134 -3.35 -12.37 6.27
N PHE A 135 -4.11 -12.73 7.29
CA PHE A 135 -5.56 -12.55 7.35
C PHE A 135 -5.96 -11.85 8.64
N GLN A 136 -6.83 -10.85 8.53
CA GLN A 136 -7.39 -10.16 9.71
C GLN A 136 -8.01 -11.14 10.72
N GLU A 137 -8.64 -12.20 10.24
CA GLU A 137 -9.36 -13.15 11.09
C GLU A 137 -8.49 -14.27 11.66
N TYR A 138 -7.19 -14.30 11.29
CA TYR A 138 -6.25 -15.29 11.80
C TYR A 138 -4.95 -14.68 12.34
N GLY A 139 -4.26 -13.89 11.54
CA GLY A 139 -2.89 -13.42 11.76
C GLY A 139 -1.94 -13.83 10.63
N LEU A 140 -0.68 -14.06 10.96
CA LEU A 140 0.38 -14.43 10.02
C LEU A 140 0.56 -15.94 9.90
N ILE A 141 0.85 -16.41 8.68
CA ILE A 141 1.07 -17.82 8.38
C ILE A 141 2.19 -17.92 7.33
N SER A 142 3.06 -18.90 7.47
CA SER A 142 4.13 -19.17 6.50
C SER A 142 4.10 -20.60 5.99
N TYR A 143 4.30 -20.72 4.67
CA TYR A 143 4.50 -21.99 3.96
C TYR A 143 5.81 -21.97 3.17
N THR A 144 6.36 -23.14 2.85
CA THR A 144 7.32 -23.25 1.75
C THR A 144 6.61 -22.98 0.42
N ALA A 145 7.35 -22.69 -0.63
CA ALA A 145 6.76 -22.54 -1.97
C ALA A 145 5.95 -23.77 -2.39
N ASP A 146 6.36 -24.98 -1.98
CA ASP A 146 5.67 -26.24 -2.26
C ASP A 146 4.44 -26.51 -1.35
N GLY A 147 4.05 -25.56 -0.50
CA GLY A 147 2.83 -25.62 0.31
C GLY A 147 2.96 -26.38 1.64
N LYS A 148 4.19 -26.69 2.10
CA LYS A 148 4.39 -27.25 3.45
C LYS A 148 4.36 -26.12 4.47
N GLU A 149 3.49 -26.24 5.48
CA GLU A 149 3.41 -25.27 6.56
C GLU A 149 4.72 -25.19 7.36
N ARG A 150 5.15 -23.97 7.66
CA ARG A 150 6.38 -23.69 8.42
C ARG A 150 6.07 -23.24 9.84
N TRP A 151 5.22 -22.21 9.95
CA TRP A 151 4.80 -21.68 11.24
C TRP A 151 3.51 -20.85 11.10
N ARG A 152 2.84 -20.65 12.23
CA ARG A 152 1.64 -19.80 12.39
C ARG A 152 1.83 -18.86 13.56
N MET A 153 1.34 -17.64 13.42
CA MET A 153 1.29 -16.63 14.47
C MET A 153 -0.11 -16.02 14.52
N PRO A 154 -1.01 -16.56 15.34
CA PRO A 154 -2.34 -15.98 15.54
C PRO A 154 -2.22 -14.56 16.11
N LEU A 155 -2.97 -13.63 15.53
CA LEU A 155 -3.05 -12.24 15.93
C LEU A 155 -4.50 -11.80 16.01
N GLY A 156 -4.77 -10.67 16.67
CA GLY A 156 -6.11 -10.11 16.84
C GLY A 156 -6.79 -10.55 18.15
N PRO A 157 -8.08 -10.24 18.34
CA PRO A 157 -8.97 -9.58 17.38
C PRO A 157 -8.52 -8.15 17.04
N PHE A 158 -8.88 -7.70 15.83
CA PHE A 158 -8.57 -6.35 15.36
C PHE A 158 -9.84 -5.51 15.29
N THR A 159 -9.70 -4.22 15.63
CA THR A 159 -10.77 -3.23 15.53
C THR A 159 -10.44 -2.30 14.37
N MET A 160 -11.05 -2.54 13.20
CA MET A 160 -10.86 -1.73 12.00
C MET A 160 -12.21 -1.51 11.31
N PHE A 161 -12.46 -0.27 10.89
CA PHE A 161 -13.75 0.10 10.30
C PHE A 161 -14.00 -0.60 8.96
N TYR A 162 -13.03 -0.57 8.03
CA TYR A 162 -13.17 -1.16 6.69
C TYR A 162 -12.56 -2.56 6.57
N GLY A 163 -12.02 -3.13 7.64
CA GLY A 163 -11.19 -4.33 7.57
C GLY A 163 -9.74 -4.02 7.17
N PHE A 164 -8.92 -5.04 7.02
CA PHE A 164 -7.48 -4.88 6.82
C PHE A 164 -7.13 -4.67 5.34
N GLY A 165 -6.31 -3.63 5.03
CA GLY A 165 -5.86 -3.32 3.68
C GLY A 165 -4.34 -3.42 3.50
N ALA A 166 -3.56 -3.18 4.56
CA ALA A 166 -2.11 -3.24 4.49
C ALA A 166 -1.61 -4.67 4.25
N SER A 167 -0.62 -4.82 3.37
CA SER A 167 0.06 -6.09 3.12
C SER A 167 1.33 -6.20 3.95
N PRO A 168 1.72 -7.39 4.42
CA PRO A 168 3.03 -7.61 5.02
C PRO A 168 4.13 -7.38 3.99
N ILE A 169 5.31 -6.96 4.46
CA ILE A 169 6.52 -6.85 3.65
C ILE A 169 7.66 -7.62 4.28
N LEU A 170 8.63 -8.03 3.47
CA LEU A 170 9.81 -8.74 3.92
C LEU A 170 11.06 -7.92 3.60
N GLU A 171 11.90 -7.70 4.62
CA GLU A 171 13.16 -6.97 4.48
C GLU A 171 14.18 -7.49 5.49
N ASP A 172 15.40 -7.79 5.03
CA ASP A 172 16.52 -8.29 5.86
C ASP A 172 16.13 -9.44 6.82
N GLY A 173 15.26 -10.37 6.34
CA GLY A 173 14.77 -11.50 7.11
C GLY A 173 13.70 -11.17 8.17
N LEU A 174 13.22 -9.93 8.20
CA LEU A 174 12.12 -9.48 9.03
C LEU A 174 10.83 -9.38 8.20
N LEU A 175 9.79 -10.06 8.65
CA LEU A 175 8.42 -9.86 8.16
C LEU A 175 7.81 -8.72 8.97
N LEU A 176 7.46 -7.64 8.27
CA LEU A 176 6.93 -6.40 8.86
C LEU A 176 5.44 -6.29 8.58
N LEU A 177 4.66 -5.98 9.60
CA LEU A 177 3.21 -5.78 9.50
C LEU A 177 2.81 -4.53 10.30
N PRO A 178 2.34 -3.45 9.65
CA PRO A 178 1.66 -2.37 10.34
C PRO A 178 0.25 -2.82 10.70
N VAL A 179 -0.11 -2.67 11.97
CA VAL A 179 -1.45 -2.93 12.50
C VAL A 179 -2.02 -1.59 12.93
N ASP A 180 -2.55 -0.85 11.97
CA ASP A 180 -3.08 0.50 12.14
C ASP A 180 -4.58 0.47 12.47
N GLN A 181 -4.89 -0.20 13.57
CA GLN A 181 -6.26 -0.34 14.06
C GLN A 181 -6.68 0.81 14.98
N ASP A 182 -7.98 0.92 15.24
CA ASP A 182 -8.58 2.08 15.91
C ASP A 182 -8.16 2.24 17.37
N LEU A 183 -7.90 1.17 18.11
CA LEU A 183 -7.61 1.24 19.53
C LEU A 183 -6.15 1.07 19.92
N THR A 184 -5.50 0.05 19.43
CA THR A 184 -4.14 -0.34 19.86
C THR A 184 -3.24 -0.59 18.66
N ALA A 185 -2.99 0.46 17.88
CA ALA A 185 -2.13 0.37 16.70
C ALA A 185 -0.67 0.06 17.09
N TYR A 186 -0.03 -0.77 16.28
CA TYR A 186 1.38 -1.13 16.46
C TYR A 186 2.05 -1.50 15.13
N LEU A 187 3.36 -1.41 15.11
CA LEU A 187 4.20 -1.99 14.06
C LEU A 187 4.85 -3.25 14.61
N LEU A 188 4.70 -4.36 13.90
CA LEU A 188 5.21 -5.68 14.27
C LEU A 188 6.33 -6.10 13.32
N ALA A 189 7.45 -6.57 13.87
CA ALA A 189 8.48 -7.30 13.14
C ALA A 189 8.62 -8.73 13.66
N VAL A 190 8.58 -9.68 12.73
CA VAL A 190 8.66 -11.10 12.99
C VAL A 190 9.88 -11.66 12.26
N ASP A 191 10.66 -12.51 12.93
CA ASP A 191 11.70 -13.29 12.26
C ASP A 191 11.04 -14.23 11.24
N ALA A 192 11.28 -14.00 9.97
CA ALA A 192 10.60 -14.68 8.87
C ALA A 192 10.88 -16.19 8.85
N ARG A 193 12.04 -16.62 9.38
CA ARG A 193 12.43 -18.03 9.42
C ARG A 193 11.68 -18.79 10.52
N THR A 194 11.45 -18.16 11.67
CA THR A 194 10.94 -18.84 12.88
C THR A 194 9.51 -18.46 13.26
N GLY A 195 8.95 -17.37 12.72
CA GLY A 195 7.66 -16.82 13.14
C GLY A 195 7.67 -16.17 14.53
N LYS A 196 8.83 -15.95 15.14
CA LYS A 196 8.94 -15.32 16.46
C LYS A 196 8.98 -13.80 16.34
N GLU A 197 8.28 -13.10 17.22
CA GLU A 197 8.35 -11.66 17.34
C GLU A 197 9.80 -11.22 17.66
N ARG A 198 10.30 -10.27 16.87
CA ARG A 198 11.63 -9.65 17.08
C ARG A 198 11.48 -8.36 17.87
N TRP A 199 10.52 -7.54 17.47
CA TRP A 199 10.13 -6.33 18.17
C TRP A 199 8.70 -5.91 17.79
N ARG A 200 8.09 -5.14 18.68
CA ARG A 200 6.80 -4.49 18.49
C ARG A 200 6.87 -3.07 19.02
N VAL A 201 6.33 -2.12 18.27
CA VAL A 201 6.26 -0.72 18.67
C VAL A 201 4.82 -0.25 18.67
N ASN A 202 4.35 0.19 19.82
CA ASN A 202 3.03 0.78 19.95
C ASN A 202 2.98 2.14 19.23
N ARG A 203 1.89 2.41 18.54
CA ARG A 203 1.67 3.62 17.74
C ARG A 203 0.37 4.31 18.18
N PRO A 204 0.37 4.93 19.39
CA PRO A 204 -0.86 5.41 20.03
C PRO A 204 -1.53 6.58 19.30
N HIS A 205 -0.85 7.22 18.38
CA HIS A 205 -1.37 8.34 17.56
C HIS A 205 -2.00 7.88 16.24
N VAL A 206 -1.98 6.58 15.95
CA VAL A 206 -2.48 6.01 14.69
C VAL A 206 -3.87 5.42 14.88
N ILE A 207 -4.74 5.71 13.94
CA ILE A 207 -6.06 5.11 13.79
C ILE A 207 -6.30 4.75 12.32
N SER A 208 -7.06 3.69 12.03
CA SER A 208 -7.61 3.38 10.69
C SER A 208 -6.64 3.59 9.50
N GLY A 209 -5.43 3.06 9.58
CA GLY A 209 -4.45 3.11 8.48
C GLY A 209 -4.46 1.82 7.65
N TYR A 210 -4.25 1.95 6.34
CA TYR A 210 -4.34 0.82 5.39
C TYR A 210 -3.12 0.74 4.45
N SER A 211 -2.12 1.60 4.63
CA SER A 211 -0.94 1.67 3.78
C SER A 211 0.03 0.53 4.01
N THR A 212 0.54 -0.04 2.92
CA THR A 212 1.66 -0.98 2.96
C THR A 212 2.98 -0.20 3.05
N PRO A 213 3.92 -0.56 3.94
CA PRO A 213 5.18 0.15 4.12
C PRO A 213 6.09 0.09 2.90
N THR A 214 6.98 1.08 2.80
CA THR A 214 8.14 1.07 1.90
C THR A 214 9.43 1.18 2.70
N ILE A 215 10.54 0.70 2.13
CA ILE A 215 11.87 0.78 2.76
C ILE A 215 12.68 1.88 2.07
N TRP A 216 13.29 2.72 2.86
CA TRP A 216 14.27 3.69 2.39
C TRP A 216 15.65 3.38 2.93
N ARG A 217 16.64 3.32 2.03
CA ARG A 217 18.04 3.15 2.35
C ARG A 217 18.78 4.42 1.96
N PRO A 218 19.21 5.23 2.94
CA PRO A 218 19.92 6.49 2.65
C PRO A 218 21.21 6.24 1.86
N LYS A 219 21.41 6.96 0.77
CA LYS A 219 22.63 6.84 -0.07
C LYS A 219 23.93 7.18 0.67
N ASN A 220 23.86 7.96 1.75
CA ASN A 220 25.00 8.29 2.59
C ASN A 220 25.43 7.17 3.55
N GLY A 221 24.86 5.96 3.43
CA GLY A 221 25.20 4.80 4.25
C GLY A 221 24.52 4.77 5.63
N GLY A 222 23.49 5.57 5.85
CA GLY A 222 22.66 5.49 7.06
C GLY A 222 21.83 4.19 7.13
N PRO A 223 21.31 3.81 8.32
CA PRO A 223 20.52 2.60 8.49
C PRO A 223 19.21 2.63 7.67
N ALA A 224 18.77 1.46 7.25
CA ALA A 224 17.50 1.30 6.56
C ALA A 224 16.32 1.73 7.43
N GLN A 225 15.35 2.39 6.84
CA GLN A 225 14.18 2.93 7.51
C GLN A 225 12.89 2.39 6.90
N ILE A 226 11.93 2.06 7.76
CA ILE A 226 10.58 1.69 7.38
C ILE A 226 9.77 2.98 7.30
N LEU A 227 9.25 3.31 6.13
CA LEU A 227 8.40 4.48 5.91
C LEU A 227 6.95 4.02 5.84
N ILE A 228 6.12 4.56 6.72
CA ILE A 228 4.70 4.23 6.79
C ILE A 228 3.89 5.53 6.67
N PRO A 229 3.12 5.69 5.57
CA PRO A 229 2.04 6.67 5.53
C PRO A 229 0.92 6.17 6.45
N GLU A 230 0.85 6.74 7.62
CA GLU A 230 -0.17 6.43 8.63
C GLU A 230 -1.20 7.55 8.75
N SER A 231 -2.22 7.37 9.57
CA SER A 231 -3.22 8.42 9.79
C SER A 231 -2.54 9.73 10.17
N PHE A 232 -2.81 10.78 9.40
CA PHE A 232 -2.38 12.16 9.60
C PHE A 232 -0.89 12.47 9.38
N GLN A 233 -0.02 11.45 9.28
CA GLN A 233 1.43 11.69 9.15
C GLN A 233 2.14 10.57 8.39
N LEU A 234 3.30 10.91 7.83
CA LEU A 234 4.31 9.96 7.39
C LEU A 234 5.29 9.76 8.56
N THR A 235 5.53 8.51 8.93
CA THR A 235 6.50 8.20 9.99
C THR A 235 7.59 7.27 9.48
N ALA A 236 8.83 7.54 9.89
CA ALA A 236 9.99 6.69 9.67
C ALA A 236 10.38 5.95 10.94
N TYR A 237 10.57 4.64 10.80
CA TYR A 237 11.01 3.76 11.87
C TYR A 237 12.34 3.08 11.51
N SER A 238 13.17 2.82 12.51
CA SER A 238 14.37 2.00 12.34
C SER A 238 13.98 0.57 11.95
N LEU A 239 14.54 0.04 10.87
CA LEU A 239 14.33 -1.37 10.49
C LEU A 239 14.84 -2.33 11.57
N GLU A 240 15.94 -2.00 12.21
CA GLU A 240 16.59 -2.84 13.22
C GLU A 240 15.78 -2.97 14.52
N SER A 241 15.21 -1.85 15.01
CA SER A 241 14.62 -1.76 16.35
C SER A 241 13.16 -1.32 16.41
N GLY A 242 12.59 -0.88 15.31
CA GLY A 242 11.25 -0.26 15.28
C GLY A 242 11.18 1.14 15.89
N LYS A 243 12.30 1.67 16.43
CA LYS A 243 12.30 3.02 17.01
C LYS A 243 11.87 4.06 15.99
N GLN A 244 10.92 4.93 16.35
CA GLN A 244 10.57 6.11 15.56
C GLN A 244 11.76 7.04 15.43
N LEU A 245 12.07 7.46 14.20
CA LEU A 245 13.21 8.32 13.87
C LEU A 245 12.77 9.76 13.61
N TRP A 246 11.79 9.92 12.73
CA TRP A 246 11.21 11.22 12.37
C TRP A 246 9.80 11.04 11.82
N TYR A 247 9.06 12.14 11.72
CA TYR A 247 7.72 12.16 11.11
C TYR A 247 7.41 13.49 10.44
N VAL A 248 6.41 13.48 9.54
CA VAL A 248 5.87 14.66 8.85
C VAL A 248 4.35 14.60 8.93
N ARG A 249 3.72 15.59 9.56
CA ARG A 249 2.26 15.70 9.69
C ARG A 249 1.60 16.30 8.46
N GLY A 250 0.27 16.20 8.38
CA GLY A 250 -0.58 16.82 7.37
C GLY A 250 -1.07 15.85 6.29
N LEU A 251 -0.88 14.54 6.46
CA LEU A 251 -1.51 13.53 5.61
C LEU A 251 -3.00 13.40 5.94
N ALA A 252 -3.75 12.76 5.03
CA ALA A 252 -5.15 12.41 5.25
C ALA A 252 -5.32 11.41 6.42
N CYS A 253 -6.55 11.30 6.92
CA CYS A 253 -6.87 10.38 8.01
C CYS A 253 -6.60 8.91 7.61
N GLU A 254 -7.23 8.46 6.55
CA GLU A 254 -7.24 7.05 6.14
C GLU A 254 -6.26 6.80 4.98
N MET A 255 -4.98 6.73 5.28
CA MET A 255 -3.97 6.47 4.25
C MET A 255 -4.09 5.05 3.71
N LYS A 256 -4.22 4.91 2.39
CA LYS A 256 -4.41 3.63 1.68
C LYS A 256 -3.34 3.38 0.63
N SER A 257 -2.76 4.44 0.10
CA SER A 257 -1.75 4.36 -0.96
C SER A 257 -0.37 3.96 -0.43
N VAL A 258 0.42 3.34 -1.28
CA VAL A 258 1.84 3.03 -1.06
C VAL A 258 2.67 4.20 -1.60
N ALA A 259 3.68 4.61 -0.85
CA ALA A 259 4.56 5.69 -1.27
C ALA A 259 5.48 5.28 -2.43
N SER A 260 5.71 6.19 -3.38
CA SER A 260 6.78 6.09 -4.36
C SER A 260 7.99 6.88 -3.88
N ILE A 261 9.20 6.37 -4.08
CA ILE A 261 10.44 7.02 -3.64
C ILE A 261 11.37 7.24 -4.83
N ASP A 262 11.92 8.44 -4.93
CA ASP A 262 13.02 8.78 -5.82
C ASP A 262 14.12 9.44 -4.98
N ASP A 263 15.22 8.72 -4.81
CA ASP A 263 16.37 9.12 -4.01
C ASP A 263 16.01 9.53 -2.56
N ASP A 264 15.99 10.82 -2.28
CA ASP A 264 15.62 11.42 -0.99
C ASP A 264 14.22 12.02 -0.96
N THR A 265 13.40 11.73 -1.95
CA THR A 265 12.05 12.28 -2.06
C THR A 265 11.01 11.17 -2.11
N LEU A 266 10.00 11.30 -1.26
CA LEU A 266 8.85 10.42 -1.21
C LEU A 266 7.63 11.15 -1.75
N TYR A 267 6.85 10.47 -2.61
CA TYR A 267 5.57 10.93 -3.15
C TYR A 267 4.45 10.08 -2.58
N ILE A 268 3.45 10.73 -1.99
CA ILE A 268 2.33 10.05 -1.34
C ILE A 268 1.03 10.82 -1.56
N ASN A 269 0.01 10.14 -2.06
CA ASN A 269 -1.34 10.66 -2.10
C ASN A 269 -2.17 10.06 -0.97
N GLY A 270 -3.11 10.84 -0.45
CA GLY A 270 -4.02 10.39 0.58
C GLY A 270 -5.38 11.03 0.45
N TRP A 271 -6.41 10.23 0.71
CA TRP A 271 -7.78 10.67 0.82
C TRP A 271 -8.41 10.03 2.05
N GLY A 272 -8.94 10.85 2.93
CA GLY A 272 -9.70 10.43 4.11
C GLY A 272 -11.17 10.79 3.98
N PHE A 273 -11.57 11.89 4.57
CA PHE A 273 -12.95 12.35 4.55
C PHE A 273 -13.16 13.50 3.56
N GLY A 274 -14.39 13.68 3.08
CA GLY A 274 -14.76 14.80 2.23
C GLY A 274 -14.51 16.17 2.87
N GLN A 275 -14.57 16.29 4.20
CA GLN A 275 -14.26 17.50 4.93
C GLN A 275 -12.76 17.84 5.01
N ASN A 276 -11.87 16.96 4.56
CA ASN A 276 -10.44 17.23 4.50
C ASN A 276 -9.98 17.83 3.16
N GLN A 277 -10.89 18.40 2.38
CA GLN A 277 -10.52 19.12 1.17
C GLN A 277 -9.74 20.41 1.51
N ALA A 278 -8.91 20.88 0.58
CA ALA A 278 -8.13 22.10 0.77
C ALA A 278 -9.00 23.29 1.17
N GLY A 279 -8.56 24.02 2.19
CA GLY A 279 -9.28 25.19 2.71
C GLY A 279 -10.46 24.88 3.63
N THR A 280 -10.69 23.61 3.96
CA THR A 280 -11.73 23.21 4.92
C THR A 280 -11.21 22.97 6.33
N GLN A 281 -9.88 22.99 6.51
CA GLN A 281 -9.21 22.77 7.80
C GLN A 281 -9.75 23.74 8.86
N ILE A 282 -9.86 23.24 10.07
CA ILE A 282 -10.36 24.01 11.21
C ILE A 282 -9.21 24.24 12.17
N PRO A 283 -8.84 25.50 12.44
CA PRO A 283 -7.86 25.80 13.49
C PRO A 283 -8.32 25.25 14.84
N THR A 284 -7.39 24.65 15.57
CA THR A 284 -7.65 24.03 16.87
C THR A 284 -6.75 24.62 17.95
N VAL A 285 -7.15 24.47 19.20
CA VAL A 285 -6.35 24.82 20.36
C VAL A 285 -5.70 23.58 20.98
N ASP A 286 -4.70 23.74 21.84
CA ASP A 286 -4.14 22.64 22.62
C ASP A 286 -5.14 22.11 23.65
N PHE A 287 -4.83 20.93 24.24
CA PHE A 287 -5.75 20.28 25.19
C PHE A 287 -5.96 21.11 26.45
N ALA A 288 -4.93 21.78 26.96
CA ALA A 288 -5.04 22.62 28.14
C ALA A 288 -6.01 23.80 27.95
N GLU A 289 -6.03 24.39 26.75
CA GLU A 289 -7.01 25.41 26.40
C GLU A 289 -8.40 24.80 26.14
N GLY A 290 -8.47 23.58 25.59
CA GLY A 290 -9.71 22.80 25.45
C GLY A 290 -10.38 22.55 26.82
N LEU A 291 -9.61 22.07 27.78
CA LEU A 291 -10.10 21.87 29.17
C LEU A 291 -10.68 23.14 29.77
N LYS A 292 -10.03 24.31 29.60
CA LYS A 292 -10.58 25.58 30.11
C LYS A 292 -11.95 25.93 29.55
N ARG A 293 -12.26 25.48 28.34
CA ARG A 293 -13.50 25.77 27.65
C ARG A 293 -14.62 24.80 28.00
N PHE A 294 -14.28 23.52 28.17
CA PHE A 294 -15.26 22.44 28.26
C PHE A 294 -15.33 21.77 29.62
N ASP A 295 -14.19 21.53 30.29
CA ASP A 295 -14.08 20.81 31.56
C ASP A 295 -14.61 21.67 32.70
N THR A 296 -15.89 21.47 33.04
CA THR A 296 -16.59 22.27 34.05
C THR A 296 -16.42 21.72 35.44
N ASP A 297 -16.25 20.42 35.61
CA ASP A 297 -16.07 19.75 36.89
C ASP A 297 -14.59 19.59 37.29
N LYS A 298 -13.65 19.91 36.37
CA LYS A 298 -12.22 19.91 36.57
C LYS A 298 -11.63 18.52 36.84
N ASP A 299 -12.20 17.49 36.20
CA ASP A 299 -11.71 16.12 36.31
C ASP A 299 -10.53 15.83 35.36
N GLY A 300 -10.19 16.78 34.45
CA GLY A 300 -9.05 16.72 33.54
C GLY A 300 -9.32 16.02 32.21
N VAL A 301 -10.58 15.75 31.89
CA VAL A 301 -11.09 15.25 30.63
C VAL A 301 -12.28 16.06 30.16
N ILE A 302 -12.76 15.84 28.94
CA ILE A 302 -13.99 16.48 28.44
C ILE A 302 -15.00 15.37 28.24
N SER A 303 -16.01 15.34 29.11
CA SER A 303 -17.09 14.36 29.04
C SER A 303 -18.08 14.69 27.92
N ARG A 304 -18.83 13.67 27.49
CA ARG A 304 -19.94 13.84 26.54
C ARG A 304 -21.00 14.78 27.04
N GLU A 305 -21.31 14.73 28.36
CA GLU A 305 -22.28 15.61 29.05
C GLU A 305 -21.83 17.06 28.99
N GLU A 306 -20.57 17.34 29.22
CA GLU A 306 -19.99 18.68 29.09
C GLU A 306 -20.05 19.20 27.69
N SER A 307 -19.70 18.35 26.70
CA SER A 307 -19.86 18.69 25.29
C SER A 307 -21.30 19.02 24.91
N ILE A 308 -22.28 18.28 25.45
CA ILE A 308 -23.72 18.56 25.25
C ILE A 308 -24.11 19.90 25.88
N ALA A 309 -23.68 20.16 27.13
CA ALA A 309 -24.02 21.37 27.86
C ALA A 309 -23.36 22.63 27.30
N HIS A 310 -22.17 22.51 26.71
CA HIS A 310 -21.42 23.64 26.18
C HIS A 310 -22.12 24.31 24.99
N THR A 311 -22.13 25.62 24.94
CA THR A 311 -22.64 26.40 23.79
C THR A 311 -21.47 26.77 22.86
N PRO A 312 -21.38 26.22 21.64
CA PRO A 312 -20.23 26.44 20.77
C PRO A 312 -20.05 27.88 20.33
N ALA A 313 -18.89 28.44 20.59
CA ALA A 313 -18.52 29.78 20.18
C ALA A 313 -17.95 29.80 18.74
N ASP A 314 -17.35 28.72 18.25
CA ASP A 314 -16.71 28.63 16.96
C ASP A 314 -16.97 27.29 16.24
N ARG A 315 -16.33 27.12 15.07
CA ARG A 315 -16.48 25.91 14.26
C ARG A 315 -15.81 24.69 14.89
N MET A 316 -14.68 24.84 15.58
CA MET A 316 -13.99 23.78 16.27
C MET A 316 -14.88 23.19 17.37
N GLU A 317 -15.45 24.04 18.21
CA GLU A 317 -16.32 23.63 19.32
C GLU A 317 -17.60 22.93 18.83
N ARG A 318 -18.15 23.36 17.67
CA ARG A 318 -19.27 22.67 17.04
C ARG A 318 -18.96 21.23 16.64
N MET A 319 -17.70 20.93 16.23
CA MET A 319 -17.30 19.57 15.85
C MET A 319 -17.28 18.60 17.04
N LEU A 320 -17.21 19.10 18.25
CA LEU A 320 -17.23 18.28 19.47
C LEU A 320 -18.65 17.88 19.92
N LYS A 321 -19.70 18.44 19.31
CA LYS A 321 -21.06 18.01 19.61
C LYS A 321 -21.30 16.55 19.20
N PRO A 322 -22.09 15.76 19.97
CA PRO A 322 -22.37 14.37 19.65
C PRO A 322 -22.92 14.16 18.24
N GLU A 323 -23.82 15.02 17.80
CA GLU A 323 -24.38 14.98 16.44
C GLU A 323 -23.39 15.35 15.35
N ALA A 324 -22.28 15.99 15.68
CA ALA A 324 -21.26 16.42 14.73
C ALA A 324 -20.02 15.54 14.70
N GLY A 325 -19.70 14.84 15.78
CA GLY A 325 -18.54 13.96 15.74
C GLY A 325 -17.88 13.58 17.05
N PHE A 326 -18.39 13.93 18.21
CA PHE A 326 -17.77 13.55 19.49
C PHE A 326 -17.33 12.08 19.54
N ASP A 327 -18.24 11.17 19.18
CA ASP A 327 -17.99 9.72 19.20
C ASP A 327 -16.91 9.26 18.19
N ALA A 328 -16.61 10.06 17.17
CA ALA A 328 -15.54 9.77 16.23
C ALA A 328 -14.16 10.13 16.80
N PHE A 329 -14.10 10.99 17.78
CA PHE A 329 -12.87 11.41 18.45
C PHE A 329 -12.60 10.63 19.75
N ASP A 330 -13.64 10.11 20.39
CA ASP A 330 -13.55 9.20 21.53
C ASP A 330 -13.09 7.81 21.07
N GLY A 331 -11.77 7.63 20.98
CA GLY A 331 -11.15 6.44 20.38
C GLY A 331 -11.39 5.17 21.19
N ASN A 332 -11.47 5.27 22.52
CA ASN A 332 -11.69 4.14 23.43
C ASN A 332 -13.17 3.92 23.76
N ARG A 333 -14.05 4.85 23.36
CA ARG A 333 -15.49 4.85 23.55
C ARG A 333 -15.92 4.82 25.03
N ASP A 334 -15.19 5.53 25.86
CA ASP A 334 -15.51 5.65 27.30
C ASP A 334 -16.41 6.85 27.62
N GLY A 335 -16.80 7.63 26.61
CA GLY A 335 -17.65 8.83 26.76
C GLY A 335 -16.87 10.06 27.16
N LYS A 336 -15.53 10.03 27.09
CA LYS A 336 -14.65 11.11 27.50
C LYS A 336 -13.57 11.35 26.44
N LEU A 337 -13.12 12.58 26.32
CA LEU A 337 -11.96 12.94 25.50
C LEU A 337 -10.80 13.27 26.43
N ASP A 338 -9.80 12.43 26.42
CA ASP A 338 -8.52 12.67 27.09
C ASP A 338 -7.53 13.42 26.18
N ALA A 339 -6.29 13.62 26.64
CA ALA A 339 -5.26 14.31 25.87
C ALA A 339 -4.94 13.59 24.55
N LYS A 340 -5.04 12.27 24.50
CA LYS A 340 -4.79 11.47 23.28
C LYS A 340 -5.91 11.67 22.27
N ASP A 341 -7.15 11.59 22.71
CA ASP A 341 -8.35 11.81 21.88
C ASP A 341 -8.36 13.23 21.31
N TRP A 342 -7.94 14.21 22.13
CA TRP A 342 -7.81 15.60 21.70
C TRP A 342 -6.74 15.79 20.60
N GLU A 343 -5.61 15.10 20.68
CA GLU A 343 -4.61 15.14 19.61
C GLU A 343 -5.12 14.49 18.31
N ILE A 344 -5.89 13.41 18.40
CA ILE A 344 -6.57 12.80 17.23
C ILE A 344 -7.58 13.79 16.64
N PHE A 345 -8.40 14.43 17.46
CA PHE A 345 -9.33 15.48 17.04
C PHE A 345 -8.60 16.61 16.29
N ARG A 346 -7.53 17.13 16.86
CA ARG A 346 -6.72 18.18 16.23
C ARG A 346 -6.13 17.74 14.89
N ALA A 347 -5.56 16.54 14.85
CA ALA A 347 -4.97 15.98 13.64
C ALA A 347 -6.03 15.78 12.54
N MET A 348 -7.22 15.30 12.89
CA MET A 348 -8.33 15.11 11.95
C MET A 348 -8.80 16.44 11.34
N LEU A 349 -8.90 17.50 12.14
CA LEU A 349 -9.33 18.82 11.67
C LEU A 349 -8.25 19.54 10.84
N ALA A 350 -6.98 19.18 11.02
CA ALA A 350 -5.85 19.71 10.26
C ALA A 350 -5.52 18.89 9.00
N ALA A 351 -6.04 17.68 8.88
CA ALA A 351 -5.72 16.75 7.79
C ALA A 351 -6.12 17.30 6.41
N GLU A 352 -5.33 17.00 5.39
CA GLU A 352 -5.57 17.42 4.01
C GLU A 352 -5.56 16.23 3.05
N ASN A 353 -6.59 16.13 2.21
CA ASN A 353 -6.58 15.25 1.05
C ASN A 353 -5.64 15.86 -0.01
N GLY A 354 -4.71 15.08 -0.51
CA GLY A 354 -3.77 15.60 -1.49
C GLY A 354 -2.67 14.62 -1.88
N LEU A 355 -1.81 15.08 -2.78
CA LEU A 355 -0.55 14.45 -3.15
C LEU A 355 0.58 15.34 -2.65
N MET A 356 1.55 14.74 -1.96
CA MET A 356 2.67 15.45 -1.35
C MET A 356 4.00 14.88 -1.79
N ALA A 357 5.00 15.74 -2.00
CA ALA A 357 6.40 15.38 -2.10
C ALA A 357 7.12 15.76 -0.80
N ILE A 358 7.73 14.77 -0.18
CA ILE A 358 8.34 14.91 1.15
C ILE A 358 9.82 14.53 1.04
N LYS A 359 10.68 15.41 1.52
CA LYS A 359 12.12 15.14 1.65
C LYS A 359 12.34 14.13 2.77
N LEU A 360 13.07 13.06 2.47
CA LEU A 360 13.42 12.01 3.41
C LEU A 360 14.65 12.36 4.27
N GLY A 361 14.71 11.74 5.45
CA GLY A 361 15.80 11.91 6.39
C GLY A 361 15.57 13.05 7.39
N GLY A 362 16.39 13.06 8.43
CA GLY A 362 16.27 14.00 9.54
C GLY A 362 16.00 13.29 10.88
N SER A 363 15.45 14.01 11.84
CA SER A 363 15.11 13.49 13.17
C SER A 363 13.94 14.27 13.80
N GLY A 364 13.08 13.58 14.55
CA GLY A 364 11.95 14.20 15.25
C GLY A 364 10.87 14.74 14.30
N ASP A 365 10.26 15.86 14.65
CA ASP A 365 9.23 16.51 13.84
C ASP A 365 9.84 17.28 12.67
N MET A 366 9.63 16.78 11.46
CA MET A 366 10.10 17.36 10.20
C MET A 366 9.01 18.15 9.45
N THR A 367 7.83 18.33 10.04
CA THR A 367 6.65 18.90 9.37
C THR A 367 6.93 20.25 8.72
N ALA A 368 7.67 21.13 9.40
CA ALA A 368 7.98 22.47 8.91
C ALA A 368 9.04 22.52 7.80
N THR A 369 9.83 21.46 7.61
CA THR A 369 11.05 21.50 6.79
C THR A 369 11.11 20.46 5.67
N ALA A 370 10.33 19.37 5.77
CA ALA A 370 10.43 18.26 4.84
C ALA A 370 9.53 18.39 3.62
N LEU A 371 8.47 19.21 3.68
CA LEU A 371 7.56 19.35 2.56
C LEU A 371 8.21 20.08 1.39
N LYS A 372 8.29 19.45 0.22
CA LYS A 372 8.80 20.06 -1.02
C LYS A 372 7.67 20.76 -1.78
N TRP A 373 6.55 20.08 -2.03
CA TRP A 373 5.35 20.62 -2.66
C TRP A 373 4.10 19.82 -2.32
N LYS A 374 2.93 20.42 -2.53
CA LYS A 374 1.60 19.80 -2.38
C LYS A 374 0.76 20.02 -3.63
N TYR A 375 -0.06 19.02 -3.97
CA TYR A 375 -1.18 19.12 -4.91
C TYR A 375 -2.47 18.81 -4.14
N LEU A 376 -3.31 19.84 -3.94
CA LEU A 376 -4.49 19.80 -3.07
C LEU A 376 -5.81 19.79 -3.86
N ARG A 377 -5.82 19.19 -5.04
CA ARG A 377 -7.04 18.94 -5.84
C ARG A 377 -7.46 17.48 -5.67
N PRO A 378 -8.61 17.04 -6.23
CA PRO A 378 -9.07 15.69 -6.07
C PRO A 378 -8.00 14.65 -6.40
N VAL A 379 -7.71 13.79 -5.42
CA VAL A 379 -6.82 12.64 -5.49
C VAL A 379 -7.64 11.34 -5.37
N PRO A 380 -7.13 10.18 -5.80
CA PRO A 380 -7.81 8.91 -5.64
C PRO A 380 -7.95 8.50 -4.18
N GLN A 381 -8.98 7.73 -3.88
CA GLN A 381 -9.20 7.17 -2.54
C GLN A 381 -8.24 6.02 -2.21
N VAL A 382 -7.99 5.13 -3.17
CA VAL A 382 -7.23 3.89 -2.96
C VAL A 382 -5.97 3.82 -3.80
N PRO A 383 -6.00 4.05 -5.13
CA PRO A 383 -4.81 3.88 -5.97
C PRO A 383 -3.61 4.70 -5.51
N SER A 384 -2.46 4.07 -5.52
CA SER A 384 -1.17 4.74 -5.32
C SER A 384 -0.74 5.45 -6.60
N THR A 385 0.11 6.47 -6.48
CA THR A 385 0.85 6.99 -7.63
C THR A 385 1.88 5.98 -8.13
N VAL A 386 2.33 6.15 -9.38
CA VAL A 386 3.51 5.46 -9.91
C VAL A 386 4.49 6.47 -10.46
N LEU A 387 5.75 6.37 -10.05
CA LEU A 387 6.86 7.15 -10.58
C LEU A 387 7.62 6.27 -11.58
N TYR A 388 7.56 6.64 -12.85
CA TYR A 388 8.20 5.88 -13.91
C TYR A 388 8.77 6.78 -15.00
N ASN A 389 10.00 6.52 -15.45
CA ASN A 389 10.73 7.32 -16.44
C ASN A 389 10.77 8.83 -16.10
N GLY A 390 10.96 9.17 -14.82
CA GLY A 390 11.06 10.55 -14.37
C GLY A 390 9.73 11.34 -14.37
N VAL A 391 8.60 10.65 -14.50
CA VAL A 391 7.26 11.25 -14.48
C VAL A 391 6.41 10.58 -13.38
N LEU A 392 5.70 11.37 -12.60
CA LEU A 392 4.78 10.88 -11.57
C LEU A 392 3.35 10.84 -12.12
N TYR A 393 2.73 9.65 -12.12
CA TYR A 393 1.37 9.46 -12.63
C TYR A 393 0.38 9.17 -11.51
N MET A 394 -0.80 9.73 -11.61
CA MET A 394 -1.92 9.54 -10.70
C MET A 394 -3.24 9.44 -11.49
N VAL A 395 -4.04 8.42 -11.21
CA VAL A 395 -5.41 8.30 -11.73
C VAL A 395 -6.40 8.48 -10.59
N ASN A 396 -7.41 9.31 -10.76
CA ASN A 396 -8.47 9.48 -9.75
C ASN A 396 -9.68 8.59 -10.02
N ASP A 397 -10.62 8.55 -9.08
CA ASP A 397 -11.81 7.69 -9.10
C ASP A 397 -12.80 8.01 -10.26
N SER A 398 -12.51 9.00 -11.07
CA SER A 398 -13.33 9.34 -12.25
C SER A 398 -12.60 9.05 -13.56
N GLY A 399 -11.48 8.34 -13.55
CA GLY A 399 -10.68 8.04 -14.72
C GLY A 399 -9.93 9.24 -15.31
N ILE A 400 -9.62 10.23 -14.49
CA ILE A 400 -8.75 11.35 -14.91
C ILE A 400 -7.32 10.96 -14.57
N LEU A 401 -6.49 10.78 -15.60
CA LEU A 401 -5.06 10.57 -15.48
C LEU A 401 -4.33 11.91 -15.47
N ILE A 402 -3.45 12.08 -14.51
CA ILE A 402 -2.61 13.27 -14.36
C ILE A 402 -1.14 12.81 -14.33
N SER A 403 -0.31 13.44 -15.12
CA SER A 403 1.14 13.35 -15.06
C SER A 403 1.74 14.62 -14.48
N PHE A 404 2.73 14.45 -13.60
CA PHE A 404 3.38 15.56 -12.92
C PHE A 404 4.90 15.52 -13.17
N ASP A 405 5.50 16.68 -13.17
CA ASP A 405 6.93 16.84 -12.93
C ASP A 405 7.19 16.53 -11.43
N PRO A 406 7.91 15.47 -11.09
CA PRO A 406 8.12 15.09 -9.70
C PRO A 406 8.95 16.09 -8.90
N ALA A 407 9.80 16.89 -9.55
CA ALA A 407 10.64 17.87 -8.85
C ALA A 407 9.83 19.08 -8.37
N THR A 408 8.81 19.48 -9.14
CA THR A 408 8.07 20.74 -8.90
C THR A 408 6.60 20.52 -8.51
N GLY A 409 6.02 19.34 -8.80
CA GLY A 409 4.59 19.08 -8.64
C GLY A 409 3.71 19.74 -9.71
N ASN A 410 4.32 20.33 -10.75
CA ASN A 410 3.58 20.92 -11.84
C ASN A 410 2.91 19.83 -12.70
N ILE A 411 1.66 20.07 -13.08
CA ILE A 411 0.95 19.19 -14.01
C ILE A 411 1.58 19.35 -15.40
N ILE A 412 2.01 18.23 -16.01
CA ILE A 412 2.45 18.19 -17.40
C ILE A 412 1.22 17.98 -18.29
N LYS A 413 0.40 16.96 -17.99
CA LYS A 413 -0.84 16.67 -18.69
C LYS A 413 -1.92 16.16 -17.74
N GLN A 414 -3.14 16.55 -17.99
CA GLN A 414 -4.34 16.03 -17.35
C GLN A 414 -5.38 15.71 -18.41
N GLY A 415 -5.99 14.55 -18.33
CA GLY A 415 -7.04 14.18 -19.26
C GLY A 415 -7.85 12.96 -18.78
N ARG A 416 -9.05 12.83 -19.31
CA ARG A 416 -9.91 11.67 -19.04
C ARG A 416 -9.51 10.50 -19.92
N LEU A 417 -9.35 9.33 -19.32
CA LEU A 417 -9.17 8.07 -20.04
C LEU A 417 -10.48 7.69 -20.75
N LYS A 418 -10.40 7.37 -22.03
CA LYS A 418 -11.56 7.04 -22.85
C LYS A 418 -12.21 5.73 -22.36
N GLY A 419 -13.52 5.73 -22.16
CA GLY A 419 -14.28 4.54 -21.73
C GLY A 419 -14.06 4.10 -20.27
N ALA A 420 -13.21 4.80 -19.52
CA ALA A 420 -12.85 4.45 -18.15
C ALA A 420 -13.40 5.50 -17.16
N ILE A 421 -14.71 5.48 -16.96
CA ILE A 421 -15.43 6.43 -16.09
C ILE A 421 -15.79 5.86 -14.72
N ASP A 422 -15.37 4.63 -14.44
CA ASP A 422 -15.65 3.91 -13.21
C ASP A 422 -14.57 4.17 -12.14
N LYS A 423 -14.76 3.57 -10.97
CA LYS A 423 -13.83 3.66 -9.85
C LYS A 423 -12.53 2.92 -10.13
N TYR A 424 -11.48 3.34 -9.46
CA TYR A 424 -10.19 2.67 -9.47
C TYR A 424 -9.83 2.19 -8.06
N PHE A 425 -9.52 0.90 -7.93
CA PHE A 425 -8.93 0.29 -6.72
C PHE A 425 -7.52 -0.21 -7.01
N ALA A 426 -7.33 -0.80 -8.20
CA ALA A 426 -6.01 -1.19 -8.66
C ALA A 426 -5.11 0.04 -8.87
N SER A 427 -3.87 -0.04 -8.41
CA SER A 427 -2.89 1.00 -8.65
C SER A 427 -2.32 0.90 -10.06
N PRO A 428 -1.96 2.03 -10.71
CA PRO A 428 -1.23 2.01 -11.97
C PRO A 428 0.13 1.33 -11.83
N ILE A 429 0.58 0.69 -12.90
CA ILE A 429 1.91 0.10 -13.02
C ILE A 429 2.65 0.65 -14.23
N GLY A 430 3.98 0.77 -14.12
CA GLY A 430 4.89 1.25 -15.16
C GLY A 430 5.85 0.16 -15.62
N ALA A 431 5.89 -0.12 -16.91
CA ALA A 431 6.83 -1.05 -17.53
C ALA A 431 6.91 -0.79 -19.04
N ASP A 432 7.93 -1.30 -19.74
CA ASP A 432 8.03 -1.30 -21.21
C ASP A 432 7.70 0.04 -21.88
N GLY A 433 8.07 1.16 -21.24
CA GLY A 433 7.74 2.50 -21.73
C GLY A 433 6.25 2.86 -21.71
N LYS A 434 5.43 2.16 -20.93
CA LYS A 434 3.97 2.29 -20.85
C LYS A 434 3.48 2.31 -19.40
N ILE A 435 2.25 2.81 -19.22
CA ILE A 435 1.51 2.74 -17.95
C ILE A 435 0.22 1.97 -18.21
N TRP A 436 -0.08 0.97 -17.39
CA TRP A 436 -1.35 0.24 -17.35
C TRP A 436 -2.19 0.73 -16.17
N LEU A 437 -3.45 1.03 -16.46
CA LEU A 437 -4.43 1.52 -15.50
C LEU A 437 -5.69 0.67 -15.62
N VAL A 438 -6.14 0.09 -14.51
CA VAL A 438 -7.30 -0.82 -14.50
C VAL A 438 -8.38 -0.26 -13.60
N SER A 439 -9.57 -0.03 -14.16
CA SER A 439 -10.76 0.35 -13.42
C SER A 439 -11.48 -0.85 -12.80
N GLN A 440 -12.40 -0.61 -11.88
CA GLN A 440 -13.14 -1.66 -11.18
C GLN A 440 -13.94 -2.54 -12.15
N ASP A 441 -14.52 -1.97 -13.20
CA ASP A 441 -15.29 -2.71 -14.22
C ASP A 441 -14.44 -3.58 -15.16
N GLY A 442 -13.09 -3.62 -14.96
CA GLY A 442 -12.18 -4.40 -15.79
C GLY A 442 -11.72 -3.70 -17.06
N THR A 443 -12.00 -2.41 -17.24
CA THR A 443 -11.42 -1.63 -18.34
C THR A 443 -9.95 -1.35 -18.09
N VAL A 444 -9.07 -1.76 -19.02
CA VAL A 444 -7.61 -1.57 -18.93
C VAL A 444 -7.17 -0.54 -19.96
N SER A 445 -6.76 0.63 -19.52
CA SER A 445 -6.14 1.65 -20.35
C SER A 445 -4.64 1.48 -20.37
N VAL A 446 -4.04 1.41 -21.57
CA VAL A 446 -2.59 1.41 -21.79
C VAL A 446 -2.19 2.74 -22.40
N VAL A 447 -1.28 3.47 -21.73
CA VAL A 447 -0.82 4.77 -22.22
C VAL A 447 0.70 4.80 -22.33
N THR A 448 1.25 5.72 -23.15
CA THR A 448 2.70 5.92 -23.22
C THR A 448 3.22 6.48 -21.88
N ALA A 449 4.38 6.01 -21.43
CA ALA A 449 5.04 6.54 -20.22
C ALA A 449 5.85 7.80 -20.53
N LYS A 450 5.13 8.88 -20.94
CA LYS A 450 5.65 10.22 -21.19
C LYS A 450 4.86 11.24 -20.40
N GLY A 451 5.42 12.43 -20.16
CA GLY A 451 4.70 13.51 -19.49
C GLY A 451 3.42 13.91 -20.23
N ASP A 452 3.48 13.98 -21.55
CA ASP A 452 2.37 14.25 -22.48
C ASP A 452 1.69 12.96 -22.97
N TRP A 453 1.50 11.99 -22.13
CA TRP A 453 1.00 10.64 -22.38
C TRP A 453 -0.13 10.58 -23.43
N GLU A 454 -0.17 9.50 -24.19
CA GLU A 454 -1.19 9.17 -25.18
C GLU A 454 -1.78 7.79 -24.90
N VAL A 455 -3.07 7.62 -25.14
CA VAL A 455 -3.75 6.33 -25.05
C VAL A 455 -3.35 5.47 -26.23
N LEU A 456 -2.71 4.36 -25.97
CA LEU A 456 -2.33 3.36 -26.98
C LEU A 456 -3.47 2.38 -27.25
N GLN A 457 -4.14 1.93 -26.19
CA GLN A 457 -5.20 0.94 -26.26
C GLN A 457 -6.11 1.02 -25.05
N VAL A 458 -7.36 0.60 -25.23
CA VAL A 458 -8.32 0.35 -24.16
C VAL A 458 -8.87 -1.06 -24.37
N ASN A 459 -8.67 -1.90 -23.35
CA ASN A 459 -9.10 -3.30 -23.33
C ASN A 459 -10.22 -3.47 -22.31
N SER A 460 -11.08 -4.51 -22.45
CA SER A 460 -12.07 -4.91 -21.44
C SER A 460 -11.86 -6.35 -21.04
N LEU A 461 -12.05 -6.65 -19.75
CA LEU A 461 -11.98 -8.00 -19.19
C LEU A 461 -13.36 -8.57 -18.84
N ASP A 462 -14.41 -7.78 -18.93
CA ASP A 462 -15.80 -8.12 -18.62
C ASP A 462 -16.00 -8.74 -17.21
N ASP A 463 -15.12 -8.38 -16.25
CA ASP A 463 -15.15 -8.84 -14.86
C ASP A 463 -14.48 -7.81 -13.94
N GLU A 464 -14.91 -7.73 -12.69
CA GLU A 464 -14.38 -6.74 -11.73
C GLU A 464 -12.91 -6.96 -11.38
N VAL A 465 -12.15 -5.87 -11.28
CA VAL A 465 -10.73 -5.86 -10.90
C VAL A 465 -10.48 -4.96 -9.71
N PHE A 466 -9.94 -5.52 -8.64
CA PHE A 466 -9.46 -4.80 -7.45
C PHE A 466 -7.94 -4.89 -7.29
N ALA A 467 -7.36 -5.97 -7.78
CA ALA A 467 -5.94 -6.27 -7.65
C ALA A 467 -5.10 -5.45 -8.64
N THR A 468 -3.95 -4.97 -8.18
CA THR A 468 -2.96 -4.33 -9.06
C THR A 468 -2.37 -5.37 -10.01
N PRO A 469 -2.31 -5.09 -11.33
CA PRO A 469 -1.69 -5.98 -12.32
C PRO A 469 -0.21 -6.24 -12.04
N VAL A 470 0.31 -7.33 -12.59
CA VAL A 470 1.73 -7.70 -12.48
C VAL A 470 2.33 -7.89 -13.85
N PRO A 471 3.30 -7.06 -14.25
CA PRO A 471 4.11 -7.27 -15.46
C PRO A 471 5.35 -8.10 -15.12
N ALA A 472 5.60 -9.18 -15.84
CA ALA A 472 6.79 -10.00 -15.64
C ALA A 472 7.13 -10.83 -16.89
N ASP A 473 8.39 -10.90 -17.30
CA ASP A 473 8.92 -11.77 -18.36
C ASP A 473 8.17 -11.67 -19.71
N GLY A 474 7.76 -10.46 -20.11
CA GLY A 474 7.00 -10.24 -21.35
C GLY A 474 5.53 -10.62 -21.26
N GLU A 475 5.03 -10.89 -20.07
CA GLU A 475 3.66 -11.29 -19.76
C GLU A 475 3.01 -10.30 -18.80
N LEU A 476 1.69 -10.15 -18.91
CA LEU A 476 0.88 -9.33 -18.01
C LEU A 476 -0.14 -10.20 -17.28
N PHE A 477 -0.09 -10.18 -15.96
CA PHE A 477 -1.02 -10.94 -15.13
C PHE A 477 -2.04 -10.01 -14.52
N ILE A 478 -3.33 -10.32 -14.71
CA ILE A 478 -4.43 -9.54 -14.14
C ILE A 478 -5.38 -10.48 -13.40
N ARG A 479 -5.55 -10.23 -12.11
CA ARG A 479 -6.54 -10.90 -11.30
C ARG A 479 -7.87 -10.15 -11.36
N THR A 480 -8.88 -10.81 -11.90
CA THR A 480 -10.26 -10.38 -11.81
C THR A 480 -10.94 -11.01 -10.58
N ARG A 481 -12.21 -10.70 -10.35
CA ARG A 481 -12.99 -11.29 -9.27
C ARG A 481 -13.09 -12.81 -9.39
N SER A 482 -13.20 -13.33 -10.63
CA SER A 482 -13.46 -14.75 -10.88
C SER A 482 -12.28 -15.54 -11.42
N ALA A 483 -11.16 -14.88 -11.82
CA ALA A 483 -10.05 -15.55 -12.46
C ALA A 483 -8.70 -14.80 -12.31
N LEU A 484 -7.61 -15.50 -12.59
CA LEU A 484 -6.33 -14.92 -12.94
C LEU A 484 -6.05 -15.16 -14.42
N TYR A 485 -5.78 -14.09 -15.14
CA TYR A 485 -5.35 -14.11 -16.54
C TYR A 485 -3.86 -13.93 -16.65
N ASN A 486 -3.25 -14.63 -17.60
CA ASN A 486 -1.92 -14.36 -18.10
C ASN A 486 -2.03 -13.99 -19.59
N PHE A 487 -1.63 -12.76 -19.92
CA PHE A 487 -1.59 -12.25 -21.29
C PHE A 487 -0.15 -12.17 -21.77
N ALA A 488 0.08 -12.53 -23.03
CA ALA A 488 1.35 -12.38 -23.71
C ALA A 488 1.15 -11.67 -25.04
N ALA A 489 2.16 -10.93 -25.50
CA ALA A 489 2.13 -10.36 -26.85
C ALA A 489 1.97 -11.49 -27.89
N GLY A 490 1.13 -11.29 -28.90
CA GLY A 490 0.99 -12.22 -30.01
C GLY A 490 2.36 -12.43 -30.70
N ARG A 491 2.68 -13.69 -31.03
CA ARG A 491 3.84 -14.03 -31.86
C ARG A 491 3.61 -13.64 -33.31
#